data_beed091d2358d710cbc30249c66b8945
#
_entry.id   beed091d2358d710cbc30249c66b8945
#
_cell.length_a   1.000
_cell.length_b   1.000
_cell.length_c   1.000
_cell.angle_alpha   90.00
_cell.angle_beta   90.00
_cell.angle_gamma   90.00
#
_symmetry.space_group_name_H-M   'P 1'
#
loop_
_entity.id
_entity.type
_entity.pdbx_description
1 polymer ?
#
loop_
_entity_poly.entity_id
_entity_poly.type
_entity_poly.pdbx_seq_one_letter_code
_entity_poly.pdbx_strand_id
1 'polypeptide(L)'
;MTSTATAEKASLDQWYVIDAACDVTSAPKPNRLLSCDLEEKRDHDGTIVVTRKGDRSALPSRELYGYVWTTLGVPPSEPVDIPEVAEADRQYVPCGPIVVRASGLRVVENFLDLAHFPFVHTDILGAEPHTEVKPYKVEIRREIDEVWATQCEFYQPQAAMTATGGIVTQYMYRVTSPFVTLLYKTCPIAANRWDVICLFVQPVEPAESRAHPVMFLIDQTTPRADIMSVTYRRWLKEKGVTYGTAERAA
;
A
#
# COMPACT_ATOMS: atom_id res chain seq x y z
N MET A 1 30.58 14.41 2.48
CA MET A 1 30.41 13.72 1.18
C MET A 1 29.41 12.59 1.45
N THR A 2 28.14 12.82 1.16
CA THR A 2 27.09 11.78 1.25
C THR A 2 27.26 10.87 0.04
N SER A 3 27.70 9.64 0.28
CA SER A 3 27.71 8.60 -0.73
C SER A 3 26.26 8.38 -1.16
N THR A 4 25.91 8.76 -2.39
CA THR A 4 24.67 8.35 -3.03
C THR A 4 24.75 6.84 -3.22
N ALA A 5 24.07 6.10 -2.37
CA ALA A 5 23.96 4.66 -2.54
C ALA A 5 23.27 4.40 -3.88
N THR A 6 24.00 3.84 -4.83
CA THR A 6 23.43 3.41 -6.11
C THR A 6 22.54 2.20 -5.84
N ALA A 7 21.27 2.27 -6.23
CA ALA A 7 20.36 1.15 -6.08
C ALA A 7 20.86 -0.06 -6.89
N GLU A 8 20.76 -1.23 -6.28
CA GLU A 8 21.14 -2.50 -6.90
C GLU A 8 20.21 -2.84 -8.07
N LYS A 9 20.71 -3.55 -9.08
CA LYS A 9 19.92 -3.96 -10.24
C LYS A 9 18.61 -4.67 -9.84
N ALA A 10 18.66 -5.53 -8.83
CA ALA A 10 17.49 -6.23 -8.32
C ALA A 10 16.40 -5.28 -7.78
N SER A 11 16.78 -4.13 -7.22
CA SER A 11 15.83 -3.09 -6.80
C SER A 11 15.37 -2.25 -7.98
N LEU A 12 16.22 -1.98 -8.97
CA LEU A 12 15.81 -1.22 -10.16
C LEU A 12 14.78 -1.99 -11.01
N ASP A 13 14.85 -3.31 -11.04
CA ASP A 13 14.00 -4.19 -11.84
C ASP A 13 12.68 -4.56 -11.15
N GLN A 14 12.24 -3.79 -10.15
CA GLN A 14 10.93 -3.99 -9.50
C GLN A 14 9.90 -2.97 -10.00
N TRP A 15 8.62 -3.34 -9.91
CA TRP A 15 7.53 -2.39 -10.03
C TRP A 15 7.25 -1.68 -8.71
N TYR A 16 7.05 -0.36 -8.78
CA TYR A 16 6.75 0.50 -7.64
C TYR A 16 5.53 1.33 -7.89
N VAL A 17 4.65 1.45 -6.90
CA VAL A 17 3.67 2.52 -6.85
C VAL A 17 4.40 3.82 -6.50
N ILE A 18 4.11 4.87 -7.24
CA ILE A 18 4.72 6.19 -7.00
C ILE A 18 3.69 7.27 -6.67
N ASP A 19 2.46 7.12 -7.12
CA ASP A 19 1.38 8.09 -6.82
C ASP A 19 -0.01 7.46 -6.98
N ALA A 20 -1.05 8.16 -6.50
CA ALA A 20 -2.42 7.88 -6.87
C ALA A 20 -2.71 8.42 -8.29
N ALA A 21 -3.29 7.59 -9.15
CA ALA A 21 -3.53 7.97 -10.55
C ALA A 21 -4.47 9.19 -10.70
N CYS A 22 -5.38 9.38 -9.74
CA CYS A 22 -6.28 10.53 -9.72
C CYS A 22 -5.58 11.86 -9.36
N ASP A 23 -4.37 11.82 -8.81
CA ASP A 23 -3.61 13.01 -8.43
C ASP A 23 -2.64 13.47 -9.54
N VAL A 24 -2.51 12.66 -10.61
CA VAL A 24 -1.67 12.99 -11.76
C VAL A 24 -2.49 13.74 -12.81
N THR A 25 -2.12 14.99 -13.05
CA THR A 25 -2.77 15.89 -14.01
C THR A 25 -1.90 16.09 -15.26
N SER A 26 -2.33 16.96 -16.19
CA SER A 26 -1.52 17.33 -17.34
C SER A 26 -0.31 18.21 -16.98
N ALA A 27 -0.30 18.83 -15.79
CA ALA A 27 0.87 19.56 -15.31
C ALA A 27 1.94 18.56 -14.82
N PRO A 28 3.21 18.74 -15.19
CA PRO A 28 4.29 17.90 -14.69
C PRO A 28 4.37 17.96 -13.16
N LYS A 29 4.41 16.79 -12.53
CA LYS A 29 4.51 16.63 -11.08
C LYS A 29 5.84 15.96 -10.73
N PRO A 30 6.67 16.56 -9.85
CA PRO A 30 7.90 15.92 -9.42
C PRO A 30 7.63 14.74 -8.50
N ASN A 31 8.44 13.71 -8.65
CA ASN A 31 8.43 12.52 -7.79
C ASN A 31 9.86 12.00 -7.58
N ARG A 32 10.06 11.01 -6.70
CA ARG A 32 11.36 10.45 -6.42
C ARG A 32 11.26 8.97 -6.06
N LEU A 33 12.09 8.15 -6.67
CA LEU A 33 12.12 6.71 -6.45
C LEU A 33 13.58 6.24 -6.42
N LEU A 34 13.99 5.51 -5.36
CA LEU A 34 15.34 4.97 -5.19
C LEU A 34 16.42 6.05 -5.41
N SER A 35 16.25 7.23 -4.83
CA SER A 35 17.12 8.41 -4.99
C SER A 35 17.17 8.98 -6.42
N CYS A 36 16.31 8.51 -7.32
CA CYS A 36 16.20 9.03 -8.69
C CYS A 36 15.04 10.02 -8.78
N ASP A 37 15.32 11.24 -9.22
CA ASP A 37 14.29 12.25 -9.48
C ASP A 37 13.49 11.86 -10.72
N LEU A 38 12.17 11.86 -10.56
CA LEU A 38 11.19 11.57 -11.60
C LEU A 38 10.29 12.76 -11.85
N GLU A 39 9.63 12.73 -13.00
CA GLU A 39 8.54 13.60 -13.36
C GLU A 39 7.41 12.77 -13.94
N GLU A 40 6.19 13.01 -13.51
CA GLU A 40 5.00 12.32 -13.98
C GLU A 40 3.95 13.32 -14.44
N LYS A 41 3.20 12.97 -15.46
CA LYS A 41 2.09 13.76 -15.99
C LYS A 41 1.10 12.88 -16.73
N ARG A 42 -0.11 13.39 -16.92
CA ARG A 42 -1.10 12.77 -17.79
C ARG A 42 -1.07 13.46 -19.15
N ASP A 43 -0.84 12.72 -20.20
CA ASP A 43 -0.84 13.21 -21.57
C ASP A 43 -2.29 13.47 -22.11
N HIS A 44 -2.37 14.04 -23.28
CA HIS A 44 -3.65 14.44 -23.93
C HIS A 44 -4.60 13.26 -24.20
N ASP A 45 -4.06 12.05 -24.37
CA ASP A 45 -4.83 10.83 -24.58
C ASP A 45 -5.27 10.15 -23.26
N GLY A 46 -4.94 10.79 -22.12
CA GLY A 46 -5.23 10.26 -20.79
C GLY A 46 -4.16 9.33 -20.22
N THR A 47 -3.14 8.96 -20.99
CA THR A 47 -2.05 8.08 -20.53
C THR A 47 -1.14 8.78 -19.53
N ILE A 48 -0.76 8.11 -18.45
CA ILE A 48 0.23 8.64 -17.52
C ILE A 48 1.63 8.27 -18.01
N VAL A 49 2.45 9.28 -18.16
CA VAL A 49 3.85 9.16 -18.57
C VAL A 49 4.75 9.53 -17.41
N VAL A 50 5.70 8.66 -17.12
CA VAL A 50 6.74 8.86 -16.09
C VAL A 50 8.09 8.95 -16.80
N THR A 51 8.90 9.94 -16.46
CA THR A 51 10.26 10.13 -16.99
C THR A 51 11.25 10.36 -15.86
N ARG A 52 12.54 10.14 -16.11
CA ARG A 52 13.57 10.67 -15.23
C ARG A 52 13.67 12.18 -15.45
N LYS A 53 13.87 12.93 -14.37
CA LYS A 53 14.04 14.39 -14.45
C LYS A 53 15.20 14.74 -15.40
N GLY A 54 14.90 15.57 -16.40
CA GLY A 54 15.88 15.96 -17.42
C GLY A 54 16.05 14.96 -18.57
N ASP A 55 15.37 13.82 -18.55
CA ASP A 55 15.29 12.87 -19.64
C ASP A 55 13.89 12.95 -20.28
N ARG A 56 13.81 12.74 -21.59
CA ARG A 56 12.55 12.69 -22.34
C ARG A 56 12.06 11.25 -22.59
N SER A 57 12.89 10.28 -22.27
CA SER A 57 12.55 8.87 -22.46
C SER A 57 11.58 8.43 -21.40
N ALA A 58 10.40 7.96 -21.82
CA ALA A 58 9.42 7.41 -20.91
C ALA A 58 9.91 6.12 -20.24
N LEU A 59 9.71 6.03 -18.94
CA LEU A 59 9.87 4.78 -18.18
C LEU A 59 8.64 3.88 -18.41
N PRO A 60 8.79 2.55 -18.32
CA PRO A 60 7.64 1.68 -18.29
C PRO A 60 6.69 2.08 -17.16
N SER A 61 5.42 2.29 -17.49
CA SER A 61 4.40 2.69 -16.51
C SER A 61 3.08 1.98 -16.76
N ARG A 62 2.30 1.82 -15.71
CA ARG A 62 0.96 1.22 -15.71
C ARG A 62 0.06 2.01 -14.78
N GLU A 63 -1.21 2.11 -15.12
CA GLU A 63 -2.26 2.57 -14.21
C GLU A 63 -3.07 1.34 -13.76
N LEU A 64 -2.85 0.89 -12.50
CA LEU A 64 -3.49 -0.28 -11.93
C LEU A 64 -3.93 0.00 -10.49
N TYR A 65 -5.11 -0.49 -10.12
CA TYR A 65 -5.65 -0.39 -8.75
C TYR A 65 -5.74 1.05 -8.23
N GLY A 66 -5.92 2.03 -9.16
CA GLY A 66 -5.99 3.45 -8.82
C GLY A 66 -4.64 4.12 -8.57
N TYR A 67 -3.54 3.44 -8.88
CA TYR A 67 -2.17 3.93 -8.70
C TYR A 67 -1.37 3.93 -9.99
N VAL A 68 -0.35 4.80 -10.00
CA VAL A 68 0.70 4.84 -11.02
C VAL A 68 1.83 3.90 -10.60
N TRP A 69 2.09 2.92 -11.44
CA TRP A 69 3.20 1.98 -11.29
C TRP A 69 4.29 2.31 -12.29
N THR A 70 5.54 2.27 -11.85
CA THR A 70 6.71 2.42 -12.71
C THR A 70 7.88 1.56 -12.25
N THR A 71 8.89 1.47 -13.07
CA THR A 71 10.15 0.79 -12.80
C THR A 71 11.32 1.60 -13.33
N LEU A 72 12.48 1.51 -12.68
CA LEU A 72 13.72 2.14 -13.16
C LEU A 72 14.58 1.19 -14.01
N GLY A 73 14.20 -0.07 -14.10
CA GLY A 73 14.90 -1.11 -14.83
C GLY A 73 13.98 -1.95 -15.72
N VAL A 74 14.23 -3.24 -15.79
CA VAL A 74 13.46 -4.20 -16.57
C VAL A 74 12.89 -5.25 -15.62
N PRO A 75 11.63 -5.10 -15.21
CA PRO A 75 11.03 -6.06 -14.27
C PRO A 75 10.80 -7.41 -14.94
N PRO A 76 10.91 -8.53 -14.18
CA PRO A 76 10.77 -9.88 -14.73
C PRO A 76 9.32 -10.23 -15.08
N SER A 77 8.35 -9.50 -14.58
CA SER A 77 6.90 -9.74 -14.77
C SER A 77 6.13 -8.43 -14.84
N GLU A 78 4.85 -8.52 -15.15
CA GLU A 78 3.90 -7.42 -14.91
C GLU A 78 3.71 -7.16 -13.39
N PRO A 79 3.13 -6.01 -13.00
CA PRO A 79 2.77 -5.77 -11.60
C PRO A 79 1.88 -6.86 -11.03
N VAL A 80 1.77 -6.87 -9.68
CA VAL A 80 0.96 -7.86 -8.95
C VAL A 80 -0.46 -7.97 -9.49
N ASP A 81 -0.94 -9.22 -9.64
CA ASP A 81 -2.34 -9.50 -9.91
C ASP A 81 -3.13 -9.67 -8.59
N ILE A 82 -4.24 -8.93 -8.49
CA ILE A 82 -5.17 -8.94 -7.36
C ILE A 82 -6.58 -9.24 -7.92
N PRO A 83 -6.90 -10.51 -8.17
CA PRO A 83 -8.15 -10.88 -8.83
C PRO A 83 -9.40 -10.44 -8.07
N GLU A 84 -9.32 -10.32 -6.76
CA GLU A 84 -10.43 -9.87 -5.92
C GLU A 84 -10.91 -8.45 -6.27
N VAL A 85 -10.07 -7.62 -6.86
CA VAL A 85 -10.44 -6.25 -7.28
C VAL A 85 -11.55 -6.27 -8.35
N ALA A 86 -11.66 -7.34 -9.13
CA ALA A 86 -12.69 -7.50 -10.15
C ALA A 86 -14.07 -7.87 -9.58
N GLU A 87 -14.17 -8.22 -8.28
CA GLU A 87 -15.45 -8.51 -7.64
C GLU A 87 -16.26 -7.22 -7.46
N ALA A 88 -17.47 -7.19 -8.04
CA ALA A 88 -18.29 -5.97 -8.17
C ALA A 88 -18.79 -5.40 -6.82
N ASP A 89 -18.80 -6.19 -5.76
CA ASP A 89 -19.28 -5.81 -4.44
C ASP A 89 -18.16 -5.40 -3.48
N ARG A 90 -16.94 -5.19 -3.98
CA ARG A 90 -15.84 -4.69 -3.15
C ARG A 90 -15.81 -3.18 -3.08
N GLN A 91 -15.64 -2.69 -1.85
CA GLN A 91 -15.35 -1.28 -1.61
C GLN A 91 -13.85 -1.03 -1.78
N TYR A 92 -13.50 -0.11 -2.68
CA TYR A 92 -12.15 0.42 -2.82
C TYR A 92 -11.90 1.54 -1.80
N VAL A 93 -10.92 1.37 -0.91
CA VAL A 93 -10.59 2.33 0.15
C VAL A 93 -9.11 2.70 0.06
N PRO A 94 -8.74 3.75 -0.68
CA PRO A 94 -7.38 4.28 -0.70
C PRO A 94 -7.13 5.05 0.60
N CYS A 95 -6.03 4.74 1.30
CA CYS A 95 -5.68 5.40 2.55
C CYS A 95 -4.78 6.63 2.36
N GLY A 96 -4.37 6.89 1.12
CA GLY A 96 -3.42 7.95 0.77
C GLY A 96 -1.97 7.61 1.12
N PRO A 97 -1.00 8.37 0.60
CA PRO A 97 0.40 8.14 0.88
C PRO A 97 0.76 8.56 2.31
N ILE A 98 1.58 7.73 2.96
CA ILE A 98 2.12 7.98 4.31
C ILE A 98 3.63 8.07 4.20
N VAL A 99 4.21 9.21 4.53
CA VAL A 99 5.67 9.38 4.58
C VAL A 99 6.22 8.72 5.84
N VAL A 100 7.18 7.83 5.67
CA VAL A 100 7.83 7.09 6.76
C VAL A 100 9.33 7.33 6.71
N ARG A 101 9.91 7.79 7.81
CA ARG A 101 11.36 7.98 7.96
C ARG A 101 12.04 6.64 8.30
N ALA A 102 11.92 5.70 7.39
CA ALA A 102 12.55 4.38 7.46
C ALA A 102 12.77 3.85 6.04
N SER A 103 13.65 2.85 5.91
CA SER A 103 13.81 2.15 4.63
C SER A 103 12.55 1.40 4.25
N GLY A 104 12.28 1.25 2.95
CA GLY A 104 11.10 0.55 2.46
C GLY A 104 10.99 -0.88 2.98
N LEU A 105 12.11 -1.59 3.13
CA LEU A 105 12.12 -2.95 3.66
C LEU A 105 11.66 -3.00 5.12
N ARG A 106 12.01 -1.99 5.95
CA ARG A 106 11.52 -1.90 7.33
C ARG A 106 10.01 -1.60 7.40
N VAL A 107 9.49 -0.86 6.45
CA VAL A 107 8.04 -0.63 6.33
C VAL A 107 7.31 -1.93 5.99
N VAL A 108 7.87 -2.74 5.09
CA VAL A 108 7.35 -4.08 4.77
C VAL A 108 7.42 -5.01 5.98
N GLU A 109 8.56 -5.09 6.66
CA GLU A 109 8.72 -5.93 7.87
C GLU A 109 7.70 -5.56 8.96
N ASN A 110 7.45 -4.27 9.17
CA ASN A 110 6.42 -3.83 10.12
C ASN A 110 5.02 -4.29 9.73
N PHE A 111 4.68 -4.26 8.44
CA PHE A 111 3.38 -4.74 7.96
C PHE A 111 3.20 -6.26 8.14
N LEU A 112 4.29 -7.03 8.07
CA LEU A 112 4.28 -8.48 8.21
C LEU A 112 4.29 -8.95 9.67
N ASP A 113 4.51 -8.06 10.63
CA ASP A 113 4.57 -8.40 12.05
C ASP A 113 3.17 -8.47 12.66
N LEU A 114 2.82 -9.60 13.26
CA LEU A 114 1.59 -9.78 14.03
C LEU A 114 1.75 -9.39 15.51
N ALA A 115 2.97 -9.46 16.04
CA ALA A 115 3.21 -9.33 17.47
C ALA A 115 2.95 -7.91 18.00
N HIS A 116 3.03 -6.90 17.14
CA HIS A 116 2.78 -5.51 17.55
C HIS A 116 1.30 -5.15 17.70
N PHE A 117 0.37 -5.98 17.19
CA PHE A 117 -1.06 -5.65 17.15
C PHE A 117 -1.64 -5.24 18.50
N PRO A 118 -1.46 -5.98 19.60
CA PRO A 118 -2.06 -5.62 20.88
C PRO A 118 -1.43 -4.40 21.55
N PHE A 119 -0.25 -3.98 21.10
CA PHE A 119 0.52 -2.89 21.71
C PHE A 119 0.45 -1.58 20.92
N VAL A 120 0.48 -1.67 19.58
CA VAL A 120 0.48 -0.50 18.69
C VAL A 120 -0.92 -0.20 18.16
N HIS A 121 -1.71 -1.24 17.89
CA HIS A 121 -3.08 -1.14 17.40
C HIS A 121 -4.08 -1.64 18.44
N THR A 122 -3.85 -1.27 19.71
CA THR A 122 -4.69 -1.65 20.85
C THR A 122 -6.16 -1.31 20.59
N ASP A 123 -7.05 -2.22 21.02
CA ASP A 123 -8.50 -2.13 20.88
C ASP A 123 -9.04 -2.17 19.43
N ILE A 124 -8.16 -2.24 18.43
CA ILE A 124 -8.55 -2.37 17.01
C ILE A 124 -8.11 -3.73 16.48
N LEU A 125 -6.79 -3.95 16.33
CA LEU A 125 -6.23 -5.19 15.75
C LEU A 125 -5.83 -6.21 16.80
N GLY A 126 -5.71 -5.81 18.06
CA GLY A 126 -5.40 -6.66 19.19
C GLY A 126 -5.70 -5.98 20.51
N ALA A 127 -5.71 -6.73 21.61
CA ALA A 127 -5.86 -6.19 22.97
C ALA A 127 -5.34 -7.18 24.00
N GLU A 128 -4.87 -6.67 25.14
CA GLU A 128 -4.59 -7.49 26.30
C GLU A 128 -5.88 -8.17 26.83
N PRO A 129 -5.83 -9.38 27.36
CA PRO A 129 -4.64 -10.23 27.57
C PRO A 129 -4.26 -11.08 26.33
N HIS A 130 -4.85 -10.89 25.18
CA HIS A 130 -4.66 -11.68 23.96
C HIS A 130 -3.44 -11.20 23.17
N THR A 131 -2.24 -11.39 23.74
CA THR A 131 -0.98 -10.89 23.16
C THR A 131 -0.14 -11.99 22.51
N GLU A 132 -0.51 -13.25 22.68
CA GLU A 132 0.25 -14.39 22.15
C GLU A 132 0.02 -14.54 20.64
N VAL A 133 1.12 -14.58 19.88
CA VAL A 133 1.11 -14.98 18.47
C VAL A 133 1.17 -16.49 18.39
N LYS A 134 0.10 -17.12 17.91
CA LYS A 134 0.07 -18.56 17.73
C LYS A 134 0.98 -19.01 16.59
N PRO A 135 1.51 -20.24 16.63
CA PRO A 135 2.30 -20.78 15.52
C PRO A 135 1.54 -20.73 14.20
N TYR A 136 2.19 -20.27 13.15
CA TYR A 136 1.64 -20.19 11.79
C TYR A 136 2.67 -20.73 10.79
N LYS A 137 2.24 -21.00 9.56
CA LYS A 137 3.10 -21.55 8.51
C LYS A 137 3.64 -20.44 7.62
N VAL A 138 4.97 -20.43 7.40
CA VAL A 138 5.62 -19.54 6.42
C VAL A 138 6.32 -20.39 5.37
N GLU A 139 6.18 -20.01 4.10
CA GLU A 139 6.82 -20.72 2.98
C GLU A 139 7.25 -19.74 1.87
N ILE A 140 8.37 -20.06 1.23
CA ILE A 140 8.77 -19.40 -0.01
C ILE A 140 8.30 -20.30 -1.15
N ARG A 141 7.34 -19.82 -1.94
CA ARG A 141 6.81 -20.49 -3.14
C ARG A 141 7.68 -20.14 -4.33
N ARG A 142 8.72 -20.92 -4.55
CA ARG A 142 9.77 -20.64 -5.55
C ARG A 142 9.27 -20.69 -6.98
N GLU A 143 8.19 -21.42 -7.24
CA GLU A 143 7.54 -21.54 -8.55
C GLU A 143 6.89 -20.21 -9.02
N ILE A 144 6.53 -19.34 -8.09
CA ILE A 144 5.95 -18.02 -8.36
C ILE A 144 6.77 -16.88 -7.75
N ASP A 145 7.89 -17.19 -7.09
CA ASP A 145 8.82 -16.28 -6.42
C ASP A 145 8.14 -15.37 -5.38
N GLU A 146 7.30 -15.95 -4.53
CA GLU A 146 6.55 -15.25 -3.49
C GLU A 146 6.80 -15.83 -2.09
N VAL A 147 6.63 -15.00 -1.05
CA VAL A 147 6.61 -15.45 0.35
C VAL A 147 5.16 -15.42 0.85
N TRP A 148 4.74 -16.54 1.44
CA TRP A 148 3.40 -16.70 2.00
C TRP A 148 3.45 -17.04 3.47
N ALA A 149 2.58 -16.39 4.27
CA ALA A 149 2.26 -16.84 5.61
C ALA A 149 0.79 -17.23 5.66
N THR A 150 0.49 -18.43 6.17
CA THR A 150 -0.84 -19.01 6.23
C THR A 150 -1.13 -19.55 7.62
N GLN A 151 -2.40 -19.82 7.92
CA GLN A 151 -2.84 -20.26 9.24
C GLN A 151 -2.52 -19.23 10.35
N CYS A 152 -2.36 -17.96 9.97
CA CYS A 152 -2.22 -16.90 10.94
C CYS A 152 -3.58 -16.60 11.55
N GLU A 153 -3.62 -16.43 12.87
CA GLU A 153 -4.83 -16.00 13.57
C GLU A 153 -4.47 -15.06 14.72
N PHE A 154 -5.33 -14.11 14.96
CA PHE A 154 -5.20 -13.19 16.07
C PHE A 154 -6.56 -12.75 16.59
N TYR A 155 -6.68 -12.51 17.91
CA TYR A 155 -7.88 -11.91 18.47
C TYR A 155 -7.95 -10.44 18.07
N GLN A 156 -9.02 -10.07 17.41
CA GLN A 156 -9.25 -8.71 16.94
C GLN A 156 -10.49 -8.14 17.64
N PRO A 157 -10.34 -7.12 18.51
CA PRO A 157 -11.46 -6.50 19.23
C PRO A 157 -12.50 -5.89 18.29
N GLN A 158 -12.03 -5.29 17.17
CA GLN A 158 -12.89 -4.66 16.16
C GLN A 158 -12.59 -5.24 14.77
N ALA A 159 -13.08 -6.45 14.51
CA ALA A 159 -12.80 -7.16 13.27
C ALA A 159 -13.50 -6.57 12.02
N ALA A 160 -14.59 -5.82 12.20
CA ALA A 160 -15.28 -5.06 11.16
C ALA A 160 -15.92 -3.83 11.76
N MET A 161 -16.30 -2.89 10.91
CA MET A 161 -16.97 -1.66 11.35
C MET A 161 -18.32 -1.91 12.04
N THR A 162 -18.99 -2.98 11.65
CA THR A 162 -20.28 -3.43 12.22
C THR A 162 -20.12 -4.43 13.36
N ALA A 163 -18.89 -4.84 13.69
CA ALA A 163 -18.66 -5.81 14.75
C ALA A 163 -19.09 -5.28 16.12
N THR A 164 -19.87 -6.07 16.85
CA THR A 164 -20.35 -5.76 18.20
C THR A 164 -19.49 -6.39 19.31
N GLY A 165 -18.37 -7.03 18.94
CA GLY A 165 -17.43 -7.66 19.86
C GLY A 165 -16.21 -8.21 19.14
N GLY A 166 -15.20 -8.59 19.92
CA GLY A 166 -13.98 -9.16 19.38
C GLY A 166 -14.16 -10.62 18.94
N ILE A 167 -13.45 -10.99 17.90
CA ILE A 167 -13.39 -12.35 17.37
C ILE A 167 -11.96 -12.76 17.05
N VAL A 168 -11.72 -14.06 16.94
CA VAL A 168 -10.48 -14.58 16.34
C VAL A 168 -10.58 -14.42 14.83
N THR A 169 -9.73 -13.61 14.26
CA THR A 169 -9.64 -13.32 12.83
C THR A 169 -8.51 -14.14 12.23
N GLN A 170 -8.75 -14.74 11.06
CA GLN A 170 -7.72 -15.45 10.31
C GLN A 170 -7.09 -14.53 9.28
N TYR A 171 -5.79 -14.74 9.06
CA TYR A 171 -4.98 -13.94 8.14
C TYR A 171 -4.16 -14.84 7.22
N MET A 172 -3.90 -14.33 6.01
CA MET A 172 -2.85 -14.81 5.13
C MET A 172 -2.06 -13.61 4.64
N TYR A 173 -0.74 -13.71 4.65
CA TYR A 173 0.13 -12.71 4.04
C TYR A 173 0.70 -13.25 2.74
N ARG A 174 0.82 -12.37 1.75
CA ARG A 174 1.41 -12.64 0.45
C ARG A 174 2.38 -11.50 0.12
N VAL A 175 3.66 -11.81 0.02
CA VAL A 175 4.71 -10.89 -0.44
C VAL A 175 5.02 -11.26 -1.88
N THR A 176 4.63 -10.43 -2.82
CA THR A 176 4.75 -10.71 -4.27
C THR A 176 6.02 -10.11 -4.86
N SER A 177 6.58 -9.11 -4.20
CA SER A 177 7.87 -8.53 -4.49
C SER A 177 8.41 -7.84 -3.23
N PRO A 178 9.68 -7.43 -3.19
CA PRO A 178 10.27 -6.83 -2.00
C PRO A 178 9.49 -5.63 -1.41
N PHE A 179 8.69 -4.95 -2.24
CA PHE A 179 7.98 -3.72 -1.85
C PHE A 179 6.47 -3.77 -2.05
N VAL A 180 5.94 -4.97 -2.32
CA VAL A 180 4.50 -5.20 -2.54
C VAL A 180 4.02 -6.33 -1.66
N THR A 181 3.14 -6.03 -0.73
CA THR A 181 2.59 -6.99 0.22
C THR A 181 1.07 -6.92 0.26
N LEU A 182 0.45 -8.07 0.39
CA LEU A 182 -0.99 -8.23 0.55
C LEU A 182 -1.28 -8.99 1.84
N LEU A 183 -2.28 -8.52 2.55
CA LEU A 183 -2.87 -9.19 3.71
C LEU A 183 -4.30 -9.55 3.37
N TYR A 184 -4.62 -10.80 3.46
CA TYR A 184 -5.98 -11.33 3.40
C TYR A 184 -6.49 -11.51 4.82
N LYS A 185 -7.65 -10.98 5.11
CA LYS A 185 -8.30 -11.06 6.42
C LYS A 185 -9.72 -11.59 6.27
N THR A 186 -10.14 -12.57 7.08
CA THR A 186 -11.53 -13.06 7.05
C THR A 186 -12.50 -11.93 7.32
N CYS A 187 -13.55 -11.84 6.49
CA CYS A 187 -14.60 -10.84 6.66
C CYS A 187 -15.70 -11.40 7.58
N PRO A 188 -15.98 -10.76 8.74
CA PRO A 188 -16.98 -11.26 9.69
C PRO A 188 -18.40 -11.31 9.16
N ILE A 189 -18.72 -10.48 8.16
CA ILE A 189 -20.08 -10.38 7.59
C ILE A 189 -20.29 -11.26 6.37
N ALA A 190 -19.24 -11.89 5.84
CA ALA A 190 -19.30 -12.73 4.64
C ALA A 190 -18.47 -14.00 4.84
N ALA A 191 -19.15 -15.10 5.14
CA ALA A 191 -18.50 -16.39 5.34
C ALA A 191 -17.68 -16.81 4.10
N ASN A 192 -16.49 -17.35 4.33
CA ASN A 192 -15.55 -17.83 3.31
C ASN A 192 -15.05 -16.77 2.32
N ARG A 193 -15.16 -15.49 2.66
CA ARG A 193 -14.60 -14.39 1.88
C ARG A 193 -13.56 -13.62 2.71
N TRP A 194 -12.64 -12.97 1.99
CA TRP A 194 -11.51 -12.27 2.57
C TRP A 194 -11.50 -10.81 2.14
N ASP A 195 -11.34 -9.91 3.09
CA ASP A 195 -10.92 -8.55 2.80
C ASP A 195 -9.46 -8.58 2.34
N VAL A 196 -9.10 -7.73 1.39
CA VAL A 196 -7.73 -7.61 0.90
C VAL A 196 -7.18 -6.25 1.29
N ILE A 197 -6.08 -6.25 2.00
CA ILE A 197 -5.36 -5.05 2.43
C ILE A 197 -3.99 -5.09 1.77
N CYS A 198 -3.70 -4.11 0.94
CA CYS A 198 -2.43 -4.04 0.23
C CYS A 198 -1.57 -2.93 0.82
N LEU A 199 -0.29 -3.17 0.90
CA LEU A 199 0.72 -2.17 1.16
C LEU A 199 1.70 -2.15 -0.01
N PHE A 200 1.72 -1.03 -0.73
CA PHE A 200 2.71 -0.75 -1.76
C PHE A 200 3.71 0.25 -1.18
N VAL A 201 4.99 -0.06 -1.26
CA VAL A 201 6.03 0.76 -0.66
C VAL A 201 6.88 1.38 -1.75
N GLN A 202 6.99 2.70 -1.73
CA GLN A 202 7.87 3.50 -2.58
C GLN A 202 9.12 3.89 -1.77
N PRO A 203 10.28 3.27 -1.99
CA PRO A 203 11.53 3.76 -1.43
C PRO A 203 11.91 5.09 -2.08
N VAL A 204 11.89 6.18 -1.33
CA VAL A 204 12.28 7.51 -1.80
C VAL A 204 13.79 7.69 -1.68
N GLU A 205 14.30 7.43 -0.49
CA GLU A 205 15.70 7.45 -0.13
C GLU A 205 16.04 6.21 0.73
N PRO A 206 17.31 5.89 0.98
CA PRO A 206 17.68 4.74 1.81
C PRO A 206 17.02 4.70 3.20
N ALA A 207 16.67 5.86 3.76
CA ALA A 207 16.05 6.00 5.07
C ALA A 207 14.69 6.74 5.03
N GLU A 208 14.09 6.84 3.86
CA GLU A 208 12.78 7.47 3.68
C GLU A 208 11.96 6.71 2.64
N SER A 209 10.69 6.48 2.95
CA SER A 209 9.77 5.78 2.06
C SER A 209 8.39 6.43 2.10
N ARG A 210 7.59 6.16 1.06
CA ARG A 210 6.14 6.40 1.09
C ARG A 210 5.43 5.06 1.11
N ALA A 211 4.54 4.88 2.06
CA ALA A 211 3.64 3.75 2.11
C ALA A 211 2.32 4.15 1.43
N HIS A 212 1.83 3.32 0.52
CA HIS A 212 0.55 3.50 -0.18
C HIS A 212 -0.38 2.35 0.21
N PRO A 213 -1.03 2.40 1.38
CA PRO A 213 -1.97 1.38 1.77
C PRO A 213 -3.30 1.55 1.03
N VAL A 214 -3.88 0.44 0.61
CA VAL A 214 -5.20 0.38 0.00
C VAL A 214 -5.93 -0.86 0.45
N MET A 215 -7.24 -0.76 0.63
CA MET A 215 -8.07 -1.88 1.03
C MET A 215 -9.18 -2.13 0.01
N PHE A 216 -9.46 -3.41 -0.22
CA PHE A 216 -10.58 -3.91 -1.02
C PHE A 216 -11.47 -4.72 -0.10
N LEU A 217 -12.46 -4.05 0.47
CA LEU A 217 -13.29 -4.58 1.55
C LEU A 217 -14.63 -5.10 1.04
N ILE A 218 -15.14 -6.14 1.68
CA ILE A 218 -16.48 -6.67 1.46
C ILE A 218 -17.49 -5.90 2.30
N ASP A 219 -17.12 -5.54 3.53
CA ASP A 219 -17.95 -4.68 4.37
C ASP A 219 -17.95 -3.25 3.82
N GLN A 220 -19.07 -2.86 3.23
CA GLN A 220 -19.25 -1.54 2.63
C GLN A 220 -19.73 -0.49 3.63
N THR A 221 -19.82 -0.82 4.90
CA THR A 221 -20.24 0.16 5.91
C THR A 221 -19.11 1.13 6.20
N THR A 222 -19.28 2.36 5.72
CA THR A 222 -18.41 3.46 6.11
C THR A 222 -18.73 3.86 7.55
N PRO A 223 -17.74 3.95 8.46
CA PRO A 223 -17.99 4.41 9.82
C PRO A 223 -18.65 5.78 9.79
N ARG A 224 -19.78 5.94 10.46
CA ARG A 224 -20.42 7.25 10.58
C ARG A 224 -19.46 8.30 11.17
N ALA A 225 -18.53 7.89 12.02
CA ALA A 225 -17.49 8.74 12.58
C ALA A 225 -16.51 9.29 11.51
N ASP A 226 -16.22 8.51 10.47
CA ASP A 226 -15.23 8.90 9.44
C ASP A 226 -15.85 9.62 8.24
N ILE A 227 -17.16 9.55 8.04
CA ILE A 227 -17.85 10.22 6.92
C ILE A 227 -17.50 11.71 6.91
N MET A 228 -17.54 12.38 8.06
CA MET A 228 -17.23 13.80 8.13
C MET A 228 -15.78 14.08 7.78
N SER A 229 -14.84 13.31 8.31
CA SER A 229 -13.40 13.48 8.04
C SER A 229 -13.04 13.19 6.59
N VAL A 230 -13.63 12.15 5.99
CA VAL A 230 -13.45 11.83 4.56
C VAL A 230 -14.06 12.92 3.69
N THR A 231 -15.27 13.36 4.00
CA THR A 231 -15.96 14.43 3.26
C THR A 231 -15.20 15.75 3.39
N TYR A 232 -14.71 16.08 4.58
CA TYR A 232 -13.89 17.26 4.82
C TYR A 232 -12.60 17.27 4.01
N ARG A 233 -11.87 16.15 4.00
CA ARG A 233 -10.64 16.00 3.19
C ARG A 233 -10.92 16.16 1.69
N ARG A 234 -12.01 15.58 1.19
CA ARG A 234 -12.44 15.75 -0.20
C ARG A 234 -12.75 17.22 -0.51
N TRP A 235 -13.50 17.87 0.36
CA TRP A 235 -13.85 19.28 0.23
C TRP A 235 -12.61 20.20 0.29
N LEU A 236 -11.63 19.92 1.16
CA LEU A 236 -10.37 20.67 1.18
C LEU A 236 -9.61 20.53 -0.14
N LYS A 237 -9.56 19.31 -0.70
CA LYS A 237 -8.95 19.05 -2.01
C LYS A 237 -9.64 19.85 -3.13
N GLU A 238 -10.98 19.86 -3.16
CA GLU A 238 -11.77 20.66 -4.11
C GLU A 238 -11.52 22.16 -3.96
N LYS A 239 -11.21 22.62 -2.74
CA LYS A 239 -10.88 24.03 -2.46
C LYS A 239 -9.40 24.36 -2.69
N GLY A 240 -8.56 23.39 -3.03
CA GLY A 240 -7.12 23.60 -3.17
C GLY A 240 -6.42 23.94 -1.85
N VAL A 241 -7.01 23.59 -0.71
CA VAL A 241 -6.43 23.85 0.61
C VAL A 241 -5.51 22.68 0.99
N THR A 242 -4.20 22.93 0.96
CA THR A 242 -3.15 21.94 1.29
C THR A 242 -2.31 22.33 2.52
N TYR A 243 -2.56 23.49 3.11
CA TYR A 243 -1.82 23.94 4.29
C TYR A 243 -1.97 22.97 5.47
N GLY A 244 -0.86 22.45 5.98
CA GLY A 244 -0.85 21.48 7.08
C GLY A 244 -1.11 20.03 6.68
N THR A 245 -1.37 19.71 5.40
CA THR A 245 -1.23 18.36 4.89
C THR A 245 0.28 18.05 4.72
N ALA A 246 0.67 16.78 4.85
CA ALA A 246 2.10 16.37 4.90
C ALA A 246 2.92 16.71 3.64
N GLU A 247 2.33 17.30 2.63
CA GLU A 247 3.00 17.85 1.45
C GLU A 247 3.57 19.23 1.78
N ARG A 248 4.67 19.26 2.49
CA ARG A 248 5.57 20.43 2.37
C ARG A 248 6.28 20.31 1.03
N ALA A 249 5.89 21.18 0.11
CA ALA A 249 6.72 21.49 -1.03
C ALA A 249 8.13 21.83 -0.50
N ALA A 250 9.14 21.14 -1.02
CA ALA A 250 10.52 21.53 -0.91
C ALA A 250 10.78 22.71 -1.85
#